data_aa53fc3b59534cd20a49b7da0428a5f1
#
_entry.id   aa53fc3b59534cd20a49b7da0428a5f1
#
_cell.length_a   1.000
_cell.length_b   1.000
_cell.length_c   1.000
_cell.angle_alpha   90.00
_cell.angle_beta   90.00
_cell.angle_gamma   90.00
#
_symmetry.space_group_name_H-M   'P 1'
#
loop_
_entity.id
_entity.type
_entity.pdbx_description
1 polymer ?
#
loop_
_entity_poly.entity_id
_entity_poly.type
_entity_poly.pdbx_seq_one_letter_code
_entity_poly.pdbx_strand_id
1 'polypeptide(L)'
;MLRIDSHTHIIPRNMPRWTEKFGYGQFIHLEDSPRDGFARMMQGRKFFREIESNCWDAELRKSEYAALDTHVQVVCTIPVMFSYDAQAKDALEIGQFLNDHLGQMVADDPAHYAGLATVPMQDTDLAIQELERAKSLGLLGVQIGSNINGLNLSEPQFFPFFE
;
A
#
# COMPACT_ATOMS: atom_id res chain seq x y z
N MET A 1 21.26 -17.93 8.86
CA MET A 1 20.60 -18.09 7.54
C MET A 1 19.75 -16.86 7.30
N LEU A 2 19.79 -16.24 6.11
CA LEU A 2 18.92 -15.10 5.81
C LEU A 2 17.46 -15.57 5.78
N ARG A 3 16.59 -14.90 6.54
CA ARG A 3 15.13 -15.11 6.52
C ARG A 3 14.44 -13.88 5.98
N ILE A 4 13.58 -14.07 5.02
CA ILE A 4 12.81 -13.01 4.35
C ILE A 4 11.32 -13.33 4.51
N ASP A 5 10.58 -12.39 5.09
CA ASP A 5 9.12 -12.42 5.01
C ASP A 5 8.70 -11.76 3.69
N SER A 6 8.24 -12.58 2.76
CA SER A 6 8.00 -12.18 1.37
C SER A 6 6.67 -11.48 1.14
N HIS A 7 5.81 -11.34 2.16
CA HIS A 7 4.50 -10.70 2.00
C HIS A 7 3.99 -10.10 3.31
N THR A 8 4.25 -8.83 3.50
CA THR A 8 3.76 -8.09 4.66
C THR A 8 3.13 -6.75 4.26
N HIS A 9 2.32 -6.18 5.15
CA HIS A 9 1.63 -4.93 4.87
C HIS A 9 2.02 -3.84 5.86
N ILE A 10 2.17 -2.62 5.33
CA ILE A 10 2.32 -1.40 6.11
C ILE A 10 1.51 -0.28 5.48
N ILE A 11 1.05 0.66 6.28
CA ILE A 11 0.28 1.82 5.83
C ILE A 11 0.76 3.10 6.53
N PRO A 12 0.67 4.26 5.89
CA PRO A 12 0.97 5.53 6.55
C PRO A 12 0.03 5.79 7.73
N ARG A 13 0.56 6.26 8.87
CA ARG A 13 -0.29 6.67 10.01
C ARG A 13 -1.15 7.87 9.67
N ASN A 14 -0.57 8.86 8.98
CA ASN A 14 -1.22 10.11 8.64
C ASN A 14 -1.61 10.09 7.16
N MET A 15 -2.85 9.74 6.89
CA MET A 15 -3.42 9.70 5.54
C MET A 15 -4.38 10.87 5.33
N PRO A 16 -4.43 11.46 4.12
CA PRO A 16 -5.50 12.38 3.77
C PRO A 16 -6.87 11.72 3.88
N ARG A 17 -7.89 12.53 4.18
CA ARG A 17 -9.28 12.07 4.15
C ARG A 17 -9.80 12.07 2.72
N TRP A 18 -9.43 11.05 1.97
CA TRP A 18 -9.70 10.92 0.53
C TRP A 18 -11.19 11.03 0.19
N THR A 19 -12.08 10.43 1.01
CA THR A 19 -13.54 10.54 0.83
C THR A 19 -14.01 11.99 0.86
N GLU A 20 -13.45 12.81 1.74
CA GLU A 20 -13.78 14.24 1.85
C GLU A 20 -13.14 15.02 0.70
N LYS A 21 -11.88 14.70 0.36
CA LYS A 21 -11.15 15.37 -0.71
C LYS A 21 -11.79 15.17 -2.09
N PHE A 22 -12.21 13.94 -2.42
CA PHE A 22 -12.78 13.62 -3.71
C PHE A 22 -14.31 13.82 -3.75
N GLY A 23 -14.97 13.88 -2.60
CA GLY A 23 -16.41 14.06 -2.50
C GLY A 23 -17.22 12.79 -2.80
N TYR A 24 -16.57 11.64 -2.89
CA TYR A 24 -17.21 10.33 -3.12
C TYR A 24 -16.38 9.19 -2.52
N GLY A 25 -16.88 7.95 -2.65
CA GLY A 25 -16.17 6.73 -2.27
C GLY A 25 -16.16 6.46 -0.76
N GLN A 26 -15.54 5.34 -0.40
CA GLN A 26 -15.39 4.88 0.98
C GLN A 26 -13.92 4.53 1.22
N PHE A 27 -13.03 5.51 1.06
CA PHE A 27 -11.59 5.31 1.16
C PHE A 27 -11.14 5.08 2.60
N ILE A 28 -10.05 4.32 2.74
CA ILE A 28 -9.44 4.02 4.03
C ILE A 28 -8.72 5.25 4.59
N HIS A 29 -8.87 5.47 5.88
CA HIS A 29 -8.05 6.38 6.69
C HIS A 29 -7.96 5.87 8.13
N LEU A 30 -7.03 6.43 8.92
CA LEU A 30 -6.86 6.08 10.32
C LEU A 30 -7.35 7.23 11.22
N GLU A 31 -8.02 6.85 12.30
CA GLU A 31 -8.37 7.71 13.42
C GLU A 31 -7.70 7.23 14.70
N ASP A 32 -7.65 8.10 15.70
CA ASP A 32 -7.13 7.73 17.01
C ASP A 32 -8.04 6.69 17.68
N SER A 33 -7.44 5.72 18.33
CA SER A 33 -8.12 4.79 19.21
C SER A 33 -8.00 5.29 20.66
N PRO A 34 -9.02 5.06 21.52
CA PRO A 34 -8.87 5.27 22.96
C PRO A 34 -7.88 4.29 23.61
N ARG A 35 -7.46 3.28 22.88
CA ARG A 35 -6.49 2.27 23.33
C ARG A 35 -5.10 2.65 22.86
N ASP A 36 -4.16 2.82 23.80
CA ASP A 36 -2.76 3.13 23.50
C ASP A 36 -2.13 2.06 22.60
N GLY A 37 -1.35 2.50 21.60
CA GLY A 37 -0.71 1.61 20.64
C GLY A 37 -1.64 1.09 19.52
N PHE A 38 -2.89 1.60 19.46
CA PHE A 38 -3.87 1.21 18.45
C PHE A 38 -4.37 2.38 17.62
N ALA A 39 -4.89 2.09 16.44
CA ALA A 39 -5.63 3.03 15.61
C ALA A 39 -6.91 2.38 15.06
N ARG A 40 -7.92 3.19 14.85
CA ARG A 40 -9.16 2.78 14.20
C ARG A 40 -9.02 2.98 12.70
N MET A 41 -9.04 1.89 11.97
CA MET A 41 -9.12 1.94 10.50
C MET A 41 -10.58 2.17 10.12
N MET A 42 -10.82 3.26 9.41
CA MET A 42 -12.14 3.65 8.92
C MET A 42 -12.21 3.44 7.42
N GLN A 43 -13.38 3.05 6.94
CA GLN A 43 -13.72 3.03 5.51
C GLN A 43 -14.81 4.09 5.28
N GLY A 44 -14.44 5.24 4.76
CA GLY A 44 -15.28 6.42 4.78
C GLY A 44 -15.68 6.78 6.21
N ARG A 45 -16.99 6.74 6.53
CA ARG A 45 -17.50 7.00 7.89
C ARG A 45 -17.74 5.75 8.71
N LYS A 46 -17.46 4.56 8.17
CA LYS A 46 -17.72 3.28 8.85
C LYS A 46 -16.45 2.77 9.51
N PHE A 47 -16.58 2.29 10.74
CA PHE A 47 -15.52 1.53 11.39
C PHE A 47 -15.28 0.22 10.62
N PHE A 48 -14.02 -0.03 10.25
CA PHE A 48 -13.63 -1.25 9.55
C PHE A 48 -12.94 -2.24 10.49
N ARG A 49 -11.88 -1.80 11.17
CA ARG A 49 -11.19 -2.59 12.21
C ARG A 49 -10.30 -1.72 13.08
N GLU A 50 -9.87 -2.25 14.21
CA GLU A 50 -8.75 -1.71 14.98
C GLU A 50 -7.46 -2.41 14.57
N ILE A 51 -6.37 -1.66 14.50
CA ILE A 51 -5.04 -2.16 14.12
C ILE A 51 -4.00 -1.69 15.12
N GLU A 52 -2.94 -2.48 15.29
CA GLU A 52 -1.82 -2.18 16.18
C GLU A 52 -0.78 -1.29 15.50
N SER A 53 0.05 -0.63 16.32
CA SER A 53 1.04 0.33 15.83
C SER A 53 2.09 -0.28 14.90
N ASN A 54 2.38 -1.57 14.97
CA ASN A 54 3.24 -2.27 14.01
C ASN A 54 2.71 -2.26 12.56
N CYS A 55 1.44 -1.88 12.34
CA CYS A 55 0.89 -1.68 11.00
C CYS A 55 1.34 -0.36 10.34
N TRP A 56 1.94 0.59 11.10
CA TRP A 56 2.40 1.89 10.57
C TRP A 56 3.74 2.36 11.14
N ASP A 57 4.23 1.77 12.23
CA ASP A 57 5.50 2.11 12.86
C ASP A 57 6.59 1.14 12.41
N ALA A 58 7.50 1.63 11.57
CA ALA A 58 8.57 0.83 10.99
C ALA A 58 9.58 0.35 12.05
N GLU A 59 9.89 1.18 13.07
CA GLU A 59 10.87 0.82 14.09
C GLU A 59 10.33 -0.24 15.05
N LEU A 60 9.07 -0.09 15.49
CA LEU A 60 8.42 -1.11 16.30
C LEU A 60 8.37 -2.44 15.53
N ARG A 61 7.94 -2.39 14.28
CA ARG A 61 7.85 -3.54 13.38
C ARG A 61 9.20 -4.25 13.25
N LYS A 62 10.26 -3.49 13.01
CA LYS A 62 11.64 -4.01 12.92
C LYS A 62 12.05 -4.75 14.18
N SER A 63 11.76 -4.18 15.36
CA SER A 63 12.09 -4.80 16.64
C SER A 63 11.35 -6.12 16.87
N GLU A 64 10.06 -6.20 16.51
CA GLU A 64 9.25 -7.42 16.61
C GLU A 64 9.75 -8.52 15.67
N TYR A 65 10.10 -8.18 14.42
CA TYR A 65 10.60 -9.13 13.45
C TYR A 65 12.02 -9.61 13.78
N ALA A 66 12.86 -8.77 14.40
CA ALA A 66 14.16 -9.18 14.91
C ALA A 66 14.02 -10.26 16.00
N ALA A 67 13.01 -10.17 16.85
CA ALA A 67 12.71 -11.21 17.85
C ALA A 67 12.30 -12.56 17.22
N LEU A 68 11.79 -12.55 15.98
CA LEU A 68 11.44 -13.74 15.19
C LEU A 68 12.58 -14.22 14.27
N ASP A 69 13.77 -13.61 14.38
CA ASP A 69 14.92 -13.90 13.51
C ASP A 69 14.61 -13.68 12.01
N THR A 70 13.71 -12.73 11.71
CA THR A 70 13.41 -12.28 10.34
C THR A 70 14.26 -11.06 10.03
N HIS A 71 14.98 -11.10 8.90
CA HIS A 71 15.99 -10.10 8.54
C HIS A 71 15.44 -9.06 7.56
N VAL A 72 14.64 -9.49 6.60
CA VAL A 72 14.06 -8.61 5.56
C VAL A 72 12.56 -8.83 5.47
N GLN A 73 11.81 -7.75 5.31
CA GLN A 73 10.38 -7.77 5.05
C GLN A 73 10.09 -7.16 3.68
N VAL A 74 9.35 -7.88 2.85
CA VAL A 74 8.79 -7.33 1.62
C VAL A 74 7.46 -6.67 1.98
N VAL A 75 7.46 -5.35 1.99
CA VAL A 75 6.31 -4.52 2.43
C VAL A 75 5.53 -3.98 1.24
N CYS A 76 4.22 -3.98 1.37
CA CYS A 76 3.29 -3.40 0.39
C CYS A 76 2.08 -2.81 1.11
N THR A 77 1.21 -2.11 0.39
CA THR A 77 -0.05 -1.63 0.98
C THR A 77 -1.05 -2.77 1.15
N ILE A 78 -2.08 -2.57 1.98
CA ILE A 78 -3.17 -3.55 2.14
C ILE A 78 -4.12 -3.51 0.93
N PRO A 79 -4.67 -4.65 0.48
CA PRO A 79 -5.49 -4.72 -0.73
C PRO A 79 -6.74 -3.82 -0.74
N VAL A 80 -7.32 -3.52 0.41
CA VAL A 80 -8.46 -2.59 0.51
C VAL A 80 -8.12 -1.15 0.10
N MET A 81 -6.84 -0.84 -0.12
CA MET A 81 -6.35 0.46 -0.56
C MET A 81 -5.94 0.48 -2.05
N PHE A 82 -6.16 -0.58 -2.81
CA PHE A 82 -5.92 -0.57 -4.26
C PHE A 82 -6.84 0.41 -4.99
N SER A 83 -8.01 0.66 -4.44
CA SER A 83 -8.96 1.69 -4.92
C SER A 83 -9.34 1.54 -6.41
N TYR A 84 -9.47 0.30 -6.89
CA TYR A 84 -9.80 0.03 -8.30
C TYR A 84 -11.22 0.48 -8.68
N ASP A 85 -12.12 0.65 -7.70
CA ASP A 85 -13.47 1.21 -7.86
C ASP A 85 -13.50 2.74 -7.94
N ALA A 86 -12.36 3.40 -7.69
CA ALA A 86 -12.24 4.85 -7.79
C ALA A 86 -12.02 5.31 -9.24
N GLN A 87 -12.21 6.61 -9.50
CA GLN A 87 -11.73 7.23 -10.72
C GLN A 87 -10.22 7.03 -10.84
N ALA A 88 -9.72 6.68 -12.02
CA ALA A 88 -8.33 6.26 -12.19
C ALA A 88 -7.31 7.32 -11.73
N LYS A 89 -7.59 8.61 -11.94
CA LYS A 89 -6.73 9.71 -11.47
C LYS A 89 -6.70 9.84 -9.95
N ASP A 90 -7.82 9.58 -9.27
CA ASP A 90 -7.90 9.62 -7.82
C ASP A 90 -7.20 8.39 -7.21
N ALA A 91 -7.36 7.22 -7.84
CA ALA A 91 -6.61 6.02 -7.48
C ALA A 91 -5.09 6.20 -7.68
N LEU A 92 -4.69 6.89 -8.76
CA LEU A 92 -3.29 7.26 -9.00
C LEU A 92 -2.76 8.14 -7.86
N GLU A 93 -3.51 9.16 -7.45
CA GLU A 93 -3.09 10.04 -6.35
C GLU A 93 -2.93 9.28 -5.03
N ILE A 94 -3.87 8.39 -4.70
CA ILE A 94 -3.76 7.51 -3.54
C ILE A 94 -2.52 6.61 -3.67
N GLY A 95 -2.33 5.98 -4.83
CA GLY A 95 -1.19 5.11 -5.12
C GLY A 95 0.14 5.83 -4.96
N GLN A 96 0.27 7.05 -5.49
CA GLN A 96 1.47 7.87 -5.35
C GLN A 96 1.79 8.17 -3.90
N PHE A 97 0.80 8.56 -3.11
CA PHE A 97 0.97 8.82 -1.68
C PHE A 97 1.46 7.57 -0.92
N LEU A 98 0.90 6.39 -1.22
CA LEU A 98 1.30 5.13 -0.60
C LEU A 98 2.70 4.70 -1.05
N ASN A 99 3.02 4.83 -2.33
CA ASN A 99 4.32 4.47 -2.89
C ASN A 99 5.44 5.40 -2.39
N ASP A 100 5.16 6.70 -2.21
CA ASP A 100 6.10 7.64 -1.61
C ASP A 100 6.45 7.26 -0.17
N HIS A 101 5.44 6.86 0.62
CA HIS A 101 5.67 6.34 1.97
C HIS A 101 6.53 5.08 1.98
N LEU A 102 6.23 4.11 1.11
CA LEU A 102 7.01 2.88 0.98
C LEU A 102 8.44 3.16 0.48
N GLY A 103 8.59 4.04 -0.50
CA GLY A 103 9.90 4.45 -1.02
C GLY A 103 10.76 5.11 0.04
N GLN A 104 10.17 5.99 0.85
CA GLN A 104 10.88 6.61 1.97
C GLN A 104 11.31 5.57 3.01
N MET A 105 10.41 4.67 3.40
CA MET A 105 10.71 3.60 4.35
C MET A 105 11.85 2.69 3.89
N VAL A 106 11.86 2.32 2.61
CA VAL A 106 12.96 1.51 2.01
C VAL A 106 14.26 2.31 1.95
N ALA A 107 14.20 3.60 1.62
CA ALA A 107 15.39 4.46 1.57
C ALA A 107 16.00 4.68 2.96
N ASP A 108 15.18 4.77 4.01
CA ASP A 108 15.63 4.94 5.40
C ASP A 108 16.30 3.66 5.96
N ASP A 109 15.84 2.47 5.55
CA ASP A 109 16.40 1.20 6.03
C ASP A 109 16.37 0.09 4.96
N PRO A 110 17.20 0.20 3.91
CA PRO A 110 17.23 -0.76 2.80
C PRO A 110 17.77 -2.15 3.20
N ALA A 111 18.35 -2.28 4.39
CA ALA A 111 18.82 -3.56 4.89
C ALA A 111 17.68 -4.45 5.42
N HIS A 112 16.57 -3.86 5.87
CA HIS A 112 15.45 -4.57 6.48
C HIS A 112 14.17 -4.53 5.67
N TYR A 113 14.04 -3.59 4.71
CA TYR A 113 12.81 -3.41 3.93
C TYR A 113 13.06 -3.47 2.43
N ALA A 114 12.16 -4.18 1.75
CA ALA A 114 12.01 -4.16 0.29
C ALA A 114 10.55 -3.81 -0.02
N GLY A 115 10.30 -2.88 -0.93
CA GLY A 115 8.95 -2.37 -1.17
C GLY A 115 8.34 -2.86 -2.49
N LEU A 116 7.04 -3.13 -2.46
CA LEU A 116 6.21 -3.35 -3.66
C LEU A 116 5.18 -2.23 -3.76
N ALA A 117 5.14 -1.58 -4.91
CA ALA A 117 4.22 -0.49 -5.20
C ALA A 117 2.76 -0.95 -5.33
N THR A 118 1.84 0.00 -5.34
CA THR A 118 0.47 -0.15 -5.83
C THR A 118 0.24 0.76 -7.03
N VAL A 119 -0.59 0.35 -7.99
CA VAL A 119 -0.84 1.08 -9.23
C VAL A 119 -2.33 1.04 -9.60
N PRO A 120 -2.88 2.06 -10.28
CA PRO A 120 -4.30 2.14 -10.64
C PRO A 120 -4.63 1.25 -11.85
N MET A 121 -4.71 -0.07 -11.65
CA MET A 121 -4.90 -1.06 -12.72
C MET A 121 -6.20 -0.89 -13.53
N GLN A 122 -7.16 -0.08 -13.09
CA GLN A 122 -8.35 0.27 -13.86
C GLN A 122 -8.07 1.20 -15.06
N ASP A 123 -6.83 1.74 -15.13
CA ASP A 123 -6.30 2.51 -16.28
C ASP A 123 -4.86 2.06 -16.50
N THR A 124 -4.64 1.29 -17.56
CA THR A 124 -3.35 0.65 -17.83
C THR A 124 -2.24 1.66 -18.11
N ASP A 125 -2.52 2.77 -18.78
CA ASP A 125 -1.51 3.81 -19.08
C ASP A 125 -1.05 4.50 -17.80
N LEU A 126 -1.98 4.85 -16.90
CA LEU A 126 -1.64 5.41 -15.60
C LEU A 126 -0.92 4.39 -14.70
N ALA A 127 -1.28 3.11 -14.80
CA ALA A 127 -0.62 2.05 -14.05
C ALA A 127 0.85 1.89 -14.49
N ILE A 128 1.13 1.90 -15.79
CA ILE A 128 2.50 1.85 -16.35
C ILE A 128 3.30 3.08 -15.89
N GLN A 129 2.73 4.27 -16.03
CA GLN A 129 3.38 5.53 -15.61
C GLN A 129 3.76 5.49 -14.11
N GLU A 130 2.86 5.01 -13.27
CA GLU A 130 3.14 4.91 -11.84
C GLU A 130 4.14 3.79 -11.50
N LEU A 131 4.13 2.68 -12.24
CA LEU A 131 5.12 1.62 -12.09
C LEU A 131 6.54 2.14 -12.37
N GLU A 132 6.72 2.91 -13.46
CA GLU A 132 8.01 3.54 -13.79
C GLU A 132 8.45 4.53 -12.72
N ARG A 133 7.52 5.35 -12.20
CA ARG A 133 7.81 6.26 -11.10
C ARG A 133 8.21 5.50 -9.82
N ALA A 134 7.46 4.48 -9.46
CA ALA A 134 7.73 3.65 -8.28
C ALA A 134 9.11 2.98 -8.33
N LYS A 135 9.54 2.53 -9.51
CA LYS A 135 10.89 2.04 -9.74
C LYS A 135 11.95 3.10 -9.41
N SER A 136 11.70 4.36 -9.76
CA SER A 136 12.62 5.47 -9.44
C SER A 136 12.71 5.77 -7.93
N LEU A 137 11.71 5.37 -7.14
CA LEU A 137 11.70 5.43 -5.67
C LEU A 137 12.44 4.24 -5.01
N GLY A 138 12.97 3.30 -5.79
CA GLY A 138 13.65 2.11 -5.29
C GLY A 138 12.72 0.94 -4.95
N LEU A 139 11.45 1.00 -5.34
CA LEU A 139 10.53 -0.12 -5.17
C LEU A 139 10.84 -1.22 -6.21
N LEU A 140 10.77 -2.49 -5.79
CA LEU A 140 11.27 -3.63 -6.57
C LEU A 140 10.23 -4.24 -7.52
N GLY A 141 8.98 -3.85 -7.40
CA GLY A 141 7.89 -4.39 -8.18
C GLY A 141 6.55 -3.82 -7.72
N VAL A 142 5.48 -4.52 -8.00
CA VAL A 142 4.12 -4.09 -7.71
C VAL A 142 3.29 -5.24 -7.14
N GLN A 143 2.40 -4.92 -6.20
CA GLN A 143 1.34 -5.81 -5.77
C GLN A 143 0.03 -5.37 -6.45
N ILE A 144 -0.61 -6.30 -7.16
CA ILE A 144 -1.90 -6.08 -7.83
C ILE A 144 -2.94 -7.10 -7.37
N GLY A 145 -4.20 -6.78 -7.55
CA GLY A 145 -5.31 -7.71 -7.32
C GLY A 145 -5.32 -8.86 -8.33
N SER A 146 -5.88 -9.99 -7.94
CA SER A 146 -6.09 -11.15 -8.84
C SER A 146 -7.10 -10.88 -9.95
N ASN A 147 -7.89 -9.83 -9.82
CA ASN A 147 -8.82 -9.29 -10.81
C ASN A 147 -8.97 -7.78 -10.59
N ILE A 148 -9.39 -7.07 -11.62
CA ILE A 148 -9.62 -5.62 -11.58
C ILE A 148 -11.11 -5.37 -11.88
N ASN A 149 -11.87 -4.98 -10.84
CA ASN A 149 -13.31 -4.74 -10.95
C ASN A 149 -14.09 -5.90 -11.58
N GLY A 150 -13.70 -7.15 -11.22
CA GLY A 150 -14.31 -8.37 -11.77
C GLY A 150 -13.75 -8.82 -13.12
N LEU A 151 -12.88 -8.05 -13.75
CA LEU A 151 -12.18 -8.44 -14.97
C LEU A 151 -10.93 -9.26 -14.64
N ASN A 152 -10.72 -10.34 -15.39
CA ASN A 152 -9.54 -11.18 -15.23
C ASN A 152 -8.29 -10.47 -15.78
N LEU A 153 -7.13 -10.71 -15.19
CA LEU A 153 -5.85 -10.16 -15.67
C LEU A 153 -5.47 -10.64 -17.09
N SER A 154 -6.12 -11.67 -17.60
CA SER A 154 -5.98 -12.14 -18.99
C SER A 154 -6.76 -11.31 -20.03
N GLU A 155 -7.51 -10.28 -19.60
CA GLU A 155 -8.20 -9.40 -20.55
C GLU A 155 -7.17 -8.56 -21.33
N PRO A 156 -7.35 -8.38 -22.65
CA PRO A 156 -6.36 -7.74 -23.53
C PRO A 156 -5.94 -6.32 -23.07
N GLN A 157 -6.82 -5.62 -22.40
CA GLN A 157 -6.55 -4.25 -21.91
C GLN A 157 -5.43 -4.18 -20.88
N PHE A 158 -5.10 -5.29 -20.20
CA PHE A 158 -4.02 -5.34 -19.21
C PHE A 158 -2.68 -5.79 -19.78
N PHE A 159 -2.64 -6.33 -21.01
CA PHE A 159 -1.41 -6.84 -21.62
C PHE A 159 -0.27 -5.80 -21.69
N PRO A 160 -0.53 -4.54 -22.08
CA PRO A 160 0.54 -3.54 -22.12
C PRO A 160 1.23 -3.29 -20.76
N PHE A 161 0.57 -3.60 -19.65
CA PHE A 161 1.17 -3.51 -18.32
C PHE A 161 2.20 -4.61 -18.04
N PHE A 162 2.07 -5.75 -18.70
CA PHE A 162 2.95 -6.91 -18.51
C PHE A 162 4.07 -7.00 -19.54
N GLU A 163 4.06 -6.16 -20.58
CA GLU A 163 5.09 -6.07 -21.64
C GLU A 163 6.21 -5.09 -21.28
#